data_a9077a44248ddd54cc205c5da551772c
#
_entry.id   a9077a44248ddd54cc205c5da551772c
#
_cell.length_a   1.000
_cell.length_b   1.000
_cell.length_c   1.000
_cell.angle_alpha   90.00
_cell.angle_beta   90.00
_cell.angle_gamma   90.00
#
_symmetry.space_group_name_H-M   'P 1'
#
loop_
_entity.id
_entity.type
_entity.pdbx_description
1 polymer ?
#
loop_
_entity_poly.entity_id
_entity_poly.type
_entity_poly.pdbx_seq_one_letter_code
_entity_poly.pdbx_strand_id
1 'polypeptide(L)'
;IIKSGARIGGTGFGFEMKTKQKINHSGNVIIGKNTSIGSNTTIDRAVFDSTSIGEYSQIDNLVQIAHNVIIGKHAIIAAQVGIAGSTNIGNCFANGHTSGRRPID
;
A
#
# COMPACT_ATOMS: atom_id res chain seq x y z
N ILE A 1 -2.88 -14.69 0.22
CA ILE A 1 -1.50 -15.20 0.14
C ILE A 1 -0.52 -14.04 0.16
N ILE A 2 0.45 -14.13 1.02
CA ILE A 2 1.52 -13.14 1.10
C ILE A 2 2.82 -13.84 0.70
N LYS A 3 3.42 -13.38 -0.40
CA LYS A 3 4.58 -14.07 -0.96
C LYS A 3 5.87 -13.62 -0.30
N SER A 4 6.95 -14.32 -0.60
CA SER A 4 8.25 -14.11 0.02
C SER A 4 8.76 -12.68 -0.15
N GLY A 5 9.36 -12.16 0.91
CA GLY A 5 9.95 -10.83 0.89
C GLY A 5 8.97 -9.69 1.05
N ALA A 6 7.66 -9.96 1.07
CA ALA A 6 6.69 -8.92 1.35
C ALA A 6 6.88 -8.42 2.79
N ARG A 7 6.82 -7.10 2.97
CA ARG A 7 6.98 -6.45 4.27
C ARG A 7 5.70 -5.70 4.59
N ILE A 8 5.00 -6.18 5.60
CA ILE A 8 3.70 -5.63 5.99
C ILE A 8 3.84 -4.92 7.32
N GLY A 9 3.41 -3.68 7.37
CA GLY A 9 3.40 -2.94 8.62
C GLY A 9 4.69 -2.23 8.97
N GLY A 10 5.54 -2.01 7.99
CA GLY A 10 6.75 -1.22 8.19
C GLY A 10 6.42 0.22 8.54
N THR A 11 7.41 0.94 9.07
CA THR A 11 7.24 2.35 9.37
C THR A 11 7.30 3.17 8.08
N GLY A 12 6.30 4.01 7.86
CA GLY A 12 6.25 4.82 6.67
C GLY A 12 7.21 5.99 6.70
N PHE A 13 7.17 6.77 5.64
CA PHE A 13 8.07 7.90 5.41
C PHE A 13 7.37 9.22 5.71
N GLY A 14 7.00 9.41 6.98
CA GLY A 14 6.34 10.63 7.42
C GLY A 14 7.23 11.42 8.37
N PHE A 15 7.40 12.71 8.13
CA PHE A 15 8.24 13.57 8.95
C PHE A 15 7.52 14.87 9.29
N GLU A 16 7.84 15.41 10.45
CA GLU A 16 7.41 16.75 10.82
C GLU A 16 8.23 17.76 10.00
N MET A 17 7.52 18.62 9.29
CA MET A 17 8.17 19.52 8.32
C MET A 17 9.12 20.51 8.96
N LYS A 18 8.76 21.03 10.14
CA LYS A 18 9.59 22.05 10.80
C LYS A 18 10.82 21.45 11.46
N THR A 19 10.62 20.38 12.23
CA THR A 19 11.70 19.80 13.04
C THR A 19 12.45 18.73 12.30
N LYS A 20 11.93 18.23 11.18
CA LYS A 20 12.48 17.11 10.43
C LYS A 20 12.53 15.83 11.24
N GLN A 21 11.76 15.76 12.31
CA GLN A 21 11.66 14.54 13.10
C GLN A 21 10.65 13.60 12.46
N LYS A 22 10.96 12.32 12.54
CA LYS A 22 10.07 11.30 12.01
C LYS A 22 8.80 11.22 12.84
N ILE A 23 7.66 11.23 12.18
CA ILE A 23 6.37 11.09 12.83
C ILE A 23 6.20 9.64 13.29
N ASN A 24 5.77 9.46 14.54
CA ASN A 24 5.51 8.13 15.07
C ASN A 24 4.28 7.51 14.41
N HIS A 25 4.48 6.37 13.76
CA HIS A 25 3.40 5.65 13.08
C HIS A 25 2.86 4.58 14.01
N SER A 26 1.71 4.82 14.60
CA SER A 26 1.09 3.91 15.57
C SER A 26 -0.10 3.15 15.02
N GLY A 27 -0.48 3.39 13.78
CA GLY A 27 -1.59 2.68 13.15
C GLY A 27 -1.21 1.27 12.73
N ASN A 28 -2.07 0.65 11.95
CA ASN A 28 -1.89 -0.75 11.54
C ASN A 28 -2.16 -0.93 10.05
N VAL A 29 -2.08 -2.18 9.60
CA VAL A 29 -2.45 -2.59 8.25
C VAL A 29 -3.57 -3.61 8.35
N ILE A 30 -4.60 -3.44 7.53
CA ILE A 30 -5.70 -4.39 7.42
C ILE A 30 -5.74 -4.94 6.00
N ILE A 31 -5.62 -6.26 5.86
CA ILE A 31 -5.66 -6.91 4.56
C ILE A 31 -6.91 -7.79 4.51
N GLY A 32 -7.77 -7.53 3.55
CA GLY A 32 -8.99 -8.29 3.38
C GLY A 32 -8.74 -9.73 2.98
N LYS A 33 -9.76 -10.57 3.13
CA LYS A 33 -9.63 -12.00 2.82
C LYS A 33 -9.37 -12.20 1.32
N ASN A 34 -8.72 -13.31 1.00
CA ASN A 34 -8.45 -13.73 -0.38
C ASN A 34 -7.69 -12.67 -1.19
N THR A 35 -6.87 -11.88 -0.52
CA THR A 35 -5.99 -10.91 -1.16
C THR A 35 -4.63 -11.54 -1.38
N SER A 36 -4.02 -11.27 -2.53
CA SER A 36 -2.66 -11.73 -2.83
C SER A 36 -1.70 -10.55 -2.81
N ILE A 37 -0.61 -10.71 -2.07
CA ILE A 37 0.45 -9.70 -1.99
C ILE A 37 1.71 -10.30 -2.58
N GLY A 38 2.24 -9.65 -3.61
CA GLY A 38 3.40 -10.15 -4.34
C GLY A 38 4.70 -10.06 -3.56
N SER A 39 5.72 -10.68 -4.12
CA SER A 39 7.05 -10.73 -3.51
C SER A 39 7.67 -9.34 -3.43
N ASN A 40 8.32 -9.07 -2.30
CA ASN A 40 9.03 -7.80 -2.07
C ASN A 40 8.15 -6.55 -2.20
N THR A 41 6.85 -6.70 -2.05
CA THR A 41 5.92 -5.60 -1.93
C THR A 41 5.96 -5.09 -0.49
N THR A 42 5.93 -3.77 -0.33
CA THR A 42 5.97 -3.17 0.99
C THR A 42 4.68 -2.40 1.25
N ILE A 43 4.08 -2.66 2.40
CA ILE A 43 2.85 -2.00 2.83
C ILE A 43 3.12 -1.38 4.19
N ASP A 44 3.13 -0.06 4.24
CA ASP A 44 3.45 0.66 5.46
C ASP A 44 2.23 0.79 6.36
N ARG A 45 2.48 0.74 7.68
CA ARG A 45 1.40 0.97 8.64
C ARG A 45 0.95 2.43 8.59
N ALA A 46 -0.29 2.66 8.99
CA ALA A 46 -0.82 4.01 9.07
C ALA A 46 -0.17 4.80 10.20
N VAL A 47 -0.21 6.11 10.08
CA VAL A 47 0.16 6.99 11.20
C VAL A 47 -0.87 6.82 12.31
N PHE A 48 -2.14 6.98 11.98
CA PHE A 48 -3.29 6.66 12.82
C PHE A 48 -4.25 5.82 11.99
N ASP A 49 -5.13 5.08 12.64
CA ASP A 49 -6.10 4.23 11.97
C ASP A 49 -5.41 3.12 11.17
N SER A 50 -5.74 2.98 9.90
CA SER A 50 -5.29 1.83 9.14
C SER A 50 -4.90 2.17 7.71
N THR A 51 -3.87 1.49 7.23
CA THR A 51 -3.66 1.27 5.81
C THR A 51 -4.43 0.01 5.46
N SER A 52 -5.33 0.05 4.48
CA SER A 52 -6.21 -1.08 4.24
C SER A 52 -6.28 -1.49 2.78
N ILE A 53 -6.38 -2.79 2.56
CA ILE A 53 -6.53 -3.38 1.24
C ILE A 53 -7.79 -4.23 1.27
N GLY A 54 -8.73 -3.93 0.37
CA GLY A 54 -9.99 -4.63 0.29
C GLY A 54 -9.85 -6.07 -0.15
N GLU A 55 -10.86 -6.87 0.17
CA GLU A 55 -10.86 -8.29 -0.13
C GLU A 55 -10.77 -8.57 -1.63
N TYR A 56 -10.23 -9.73 -1.98
CA TYR A 56 -10.09 -10.20 -3.36
C TYR A 56 -9.21 -9.31 -4.24
N SER A 57 -8.36 -8.49 -3.64
CA SER A 57 -7.43 -7.66 -4.39
C SER A 57 -6.17 -8.44 -4.72
N GLN A 58 -5.51 -8.04 -5.80
CA GLN A 58 -4.25 -8.65 -6.22
C GLN A 58 -3.21 -7.58 -6.41
N ILE A 59 -2.16 -7.67 -5.60
CA ILE A 59 -1.05 -6.72 -5.61
C ILE A 59 0.17 -7.48 -6.13
N ASP A 60 0.74 -7.00 -7.20
CA ASP A 60 1.88 -7.65 -7.84
C ASP A 60 3.16 -7.42 -7.03
N ASN A 61 4.27 -7.89 -7.57
CA ASN A 61 5.58 -7.77 -6.92
C ASN A 61 6.09 -6.33 -6.95
N LEU A 62 6.94 -6.00 -5.98
CA LEU A 62 7.66 -4.71 -5.97
C LEU A 62 6.73 -3.49 -6.00
N VAL A 63 5.61 -3.57 -5.31
CA VAL A 63 4.69 -2.46 -5.15
C VAL A 63 4.96 -1.78 -3.81
N GLN A 64 4.89 -0.45 -3.78
CA GLN A 64 4.99 0.32 -2.55
C GLN A 64 3.63 0.91 -2.22
N ILE A 65 3.09 0.53 -1.08
CA ILE A 65 1.85 1.09 -0.56
C ILE A 65 2.17 1.86 0.71
N ALA A 66 2.03 3.17 0.64
CA ALA A 66 2.42 4.06 1.73
C ALA A 66 1.37 4.09 2.83
N HIS A 67 1.66 4.84 3.88
CA HIS A 67 0.80 4.92 5.06
C HIS A 67 -0.58 5.46 4.72
N ASN A 68 -1.59 4.97 5.40
CA ASN A 68 -2.97 5.46 5.28
C ASN A 68 -3.58 5.36 3.89
N VAL A 69 -3.04 4.51 3.03
CA VAL A 69 -3.66 4.21 1.74
C VAL A 69 -4.86 3.30 1.98
N ILE A 70 -5.95 3.56 1.28
CA ILE A 70 -7.15 2.73 1.32
C ILE A 70 -7.40 2.21 -0.08
N ILE A 71 -7.32 0.90 -0.25
CA ILE A 71 -7.58 0.23 -1.52
C ILE A 71 -8.89 -0.54 -1.38
N GLY A 72 -9.80 -0.32 -2.30
CA GLY A 72 -11.10 -0.99 -2.30
C GLY A 72 -11.00 -2.46 -2.65
N LYS A 73 -12.15 -3.11 -2.79
CA LYS A 73 -12.24 -4.53 -3.10
C LYS A 73 -11.91 -4.78 -4.57
N HIS A 74 -11.39 -5.97 -4.86
CA HIS A 74 -11.13 -6.41 -6.24
C HIS A 74 -10.20 -5.49 -7.02
N ALA A 75 -9.23 -4.88 -6.35
CA ALA A 75 -8.23 -4.06 -7.02
C ALA A 75 -7.14 -4.94 -7.62
N ILE A 76 -6.59 -4.50 -8.74
CA ILE A 76 -5.45 -5.18 -9.38
C ILE A 76 -4.36 -4.13 -9.58
N ILE A 77 -3.25 -4.29 -8.88
CA ILE A 77 -2.14 -3.33 -8.90
C ILE A 77 -0.93 -4.02 -9.52
N ALA A 78 -0.45 -3.48 -10.63
CA ALA A 78 0.68 -4.06 -11.36
C ALA A 78 2.01 -3.78 -10.66
N ALA A 79 3.03 -4.50 -11.06
CA ALA A 79 4.37 -4.38 -10.46
C ALA A 79 4.94 -2.97 -10.61
N GLN A 80 5.79 -2.61 -9.67
CA GLN A 80 6.53 -1.34 -9.65
C GLN A 80 5.66 -0.09 -9.57
N VAL A 81 4.43 -0.25 -9.06
CA VAL A 81 3.55 0.89 -8.79
C VAL A 81 3.85 1.42 -7.40
N GLY A 82 3.88 2.73 -7.27
CA GLY A 82 3.96 3.40 -5.99
C GLY A 82 2.66 4.13 -5.71
N ILE A 83 2.13 3.95 -4.51
CA ILE A 83 0.91 4.63 -4.08
C ILE A 83 1.27 5.54 -2.93
N ALA A 84 1.10 6.84 -3.14
CA ALA A 84 1.44 7.86 -2.16
C ALA A 84 0.54 7.78 -0.92
N GLY A 85 1.05 8.26 0.20
CA GLY A 85 0.32 8.21 1.46
C GLY A 85 -1.05 8.87 1.37
N SER A 86 -2.00 8.30 2.08
CA SER A 86 -3.37 8.80 2.19
C SER A 86 -4.19 8.79 0.89
N THR A 87 -3.75 8.03 -0.10
CA THR A 87 -4.48 7.88 -1.36
C THR A 87 -5.63 6.89 -1.19
N ASN A 88 -6.78 7.21 -1.77
CA ASN A 88 -7.93 6.31 -1.81
C ASN A 88 -8.11 5.77 -3.21
N ILE A 89 -8.21 4.44 -3.30
CA ILE A 89 -8.46 3.75 -4.57
C ILE A 89 -9.78 3.01 -4.44
N GLY A 90 -10.70 3.29 -5.36
CA GLY A 90 -12.03 2.70 -5.32
C GLY A 90 -12.06 1.22 -5.63
N ASN A 91 -13.25 0.63 -5.53
CA ASN A 91 -13.45 -0.78 -5.83
C ASN A 91 -13.21 -1.08 -7.30
N CYS A 92 -12.77 -2.29 -7.58
CA CYS A 92 -12.57 -2.80 -8.94
C CYS A 92 -11.57 -1.98 -9.78
N PHE A 93 -10.71 -1.25 -9.10
CA PHE A 93 -9.67 -0.51 -9.80
C PHE A 93 -8.65 -1.49 -10.39
N ALA A 94 -8.25 -1.24 -11.61
CA ALA A 94 -7.18 -2.02 -12.23
C ALA A 94 -6.29 -1.08 -13.02
N ASN A 95 -5.00 -1.10 -12.74
CA ASN A 95 -4.06 -0.39 -13.59
C ASN A 95 -3.39 -1.41 -14.51
N GLY A 96 -3.32 -1.06 -15.77
CA GLY A 96 -2.64 -1.90 -16.73
C GLY A 96 -1.16 -1.92 -16.44
N HIS A 97 -0.49 -2.98 -16.91
CA HIS A 97 0.94 -3.07 -16.79
C HIS A 97 1.58 -1.99 -17.66
N THR A 98 2.40 -1.15 -17.05
CA THR A 98 3.10 -0.10 -17.78
C THR A 98 4.58 -0.18 -17.46
N SER A 99 5.41 0.29 -18.37
CA SER A 99 6.83 0.33 -18.14
C SER A 99 7.24 1.44 -17.19
N GLY A 100 6.39 2.42 -16.99
CA GLY A 100 6.68 3.52 -16.11
C GLY A 100 6.05 3.34 -14.75
N ARG A 101 6.58 4.01 -13.78
CA ARG A 101 5.97 4.05 -12.46
C ARG A 101 5.13 5.29 -12.37
N ARG A 102 3.86 5.11 -12.20
CA ARG A 102 2.95 6.23 -12.06
C ARG A 102 2.28 6.19 -10.71
N PRO A 103 2.17 7.35 -10.04
CA PRO A 103 1.34 7.42 -8.85
C PRO A 103 -0.09 7.07 -9.23
N ILE A 104 -0.77 6.43 -8.31
CA ILE A 104 -2.18 6.07 -8.49
C ILE A 104 -3.00 6.93 -7.56
N ASP A 105 -3.93 7.64 -8.12
CA ASP A 105 -4.79 8.53 -7.37
C ASP A 105 -6.09 7.87 -6.95
#